data_9eecda4c22ace4cc1e898752a71df12f
#
_entry.id   9eecda4c22ace4cc1e898752a71df12f
#
_cell.length_a   1.000
_cell.length_b   1.000
_cell.length_c   1.000
_cell.angle_alpha   90.00
_cell.angle_beta   90.00
_cell.angle_gamma   90.00
#
_symmetry.space_group_name_H-M   'P 1'
#
loop_
_entity.id
_entity.type
_entity.pdbx_description
1 polymer ?
#
loop_
_entity_poly.entity_id
_entity_poly.type
_entity_poly.pdbx_seq_one_letter_code
_entity_poly.pdbx_strand_id
1 'polypeptide(L)'
;LRCVFIKRLADLERVRPGDFVLLTLNKVSAYKKHLRKHMKLLHQNIQLILDESDEISNPGSARSQAVLSCFRRCRMKLLTTGTSTRNNISEFAPQLELLYNNSINMISWNPYIYHHDKKSEADEEPDCDRNPYFAQPIPAYKKGYSLFAASHLPEKVTVFGMEKRTQDIYNADILSDILGKTVITRTFEEVSCKDIKQIHQVLLQFPPEEKEVYQKAIHEFYQMRYNYFSSTGNSRKDSMMRLVQQIVLL
;
A
#
# COMPACT_ATOMS: atom_id res chain seq x y z
N LEU A 1 0.47 5.49 -34.00
CA LEU A 1 0.95 4.97 -32.71
C LEU A 1 0.77 3.45 -32.69
N ARG A 2 1.86 2.72 -32.49
CA ARG A 2 1.83 1.26 -32.43
C ARG A 2 1.73 0.81 -30.98
N CYS A 3 0.82 -0.14 -30.70
CA CYS A 3 0.67 -0.74 -29.38
C CYS A 3 1.28 -2.15 -29.38
N VAL A 4 2.16 -2.44 -28.43
CA VAL A 4 2.86 -3.71 -28.27
C VAL A 4 2.47 -4.33 -26.94
N PHE A 5 1.74 -5.46 -26.98
CA PHE A 5 1.42 -6.25 -25.81
C PHE A 5 2.54 -7.24 -25.51
N ILE A 6 3.12 -7.15 -24.32
CA ILE A 6 4.17 -8.08 -23.89
C ILE A 6 3.54 -9.32 -23.24
N LYS A 7 3.35 -10.36 -24.03
CA LYS A 7 2.88 -11.67 -23.56
C LYS A 7 4.03 -12.61 -23.26
N ARG A 8 5.11 -12.55 -24.02
CA ARG A 8 6.32 -13.36 -23.89
C ARG A 8 7.54 -12.46 -23.83
N LEU A 9 8.64 -12.96 -23.29
CA LEU A 9 9.89 -12.20 -23.18
C LEU A 9 10.41 -11.71 -24.55
N ALA A 10 10.28 -12.54 -25.59
CA ALA A 10 10.68 -12.20 -26.97
C ALA A 10 9.91 -10.98 -27.54
N ASP A 11 8.74 -10.65 -27.02
CA ASP A 11 8.00 -9.48 -27.47
C ASP A 11 8.71 -8.17 -27.13
N LEU A 12 9.57 -8.16 -26.09
CA LEU A 12 10.40 -6.99 -25.75
C LEU A 12 11.37 -6.61 -26.86
N GLU A 13 11.85 -7.58 -27.65
CA GLU A 13 12.77 -7.34 -28.76
C GLU A 13 12.11 -6.63 -29.95
N ARG A 14 10.78 -6.66 -30.00
CA ARG A 14 9.97 -6.00 -31.04
C ARG A 14 9.65 -4.56 -30.75
N VAL A 15 9.93 -4.09 -29.53
CA VAL A 15 9.64 -2.72 -29.10
C VAL A 15 10.56 -1.74 -29.81
N ARG A 16 9.99 -0.67 -30.34
CA ARG A 16 10.69 0.41 -31.04
C ARG A 16 10.42 1.75 -30.36
N PRO A 17 11.27 2.74 -30.54
CA PRO A 17 10.99 4.10 -30.09
C PRO A 17 9.63 4.58 -30.65
N GLY A 18 8.82 5.18 -29.79
CA GLY A 18 7.47 5.67 -30.12
C GLY A 18 6.35 4.63 -29.96
N ASP A 19 6.65 3.40 -29.57
CA ASP A 19 5.63 2.40 -29.27
C ASP A 19 4.98 2.64 -27.89
N PHE A 20 3.69 2.34 -27.80
CA PHE A 20 3.01 2.07 -26.54
C PHE A 20 3.23 0.62 -26.13
N VAL A 21 3.85 0.40 -25.00
CA VAL A 21 4.16 -0.95 -24.49
C VAL A 21 3.24 -1.27 -23.33
N LEU A 22 2.42 -2.30 -23.48
CA LEU A 22 1.50 -2.75 -22.45
C LEU A 22 2.03 -4.00 -21.74
N LEU A 23 2.17 -3.89 -20.41
CA LEU A 23 2.60 -4.97 -19.53
C LEU A 23 1.63 -5.10 -18.35
N THR A 24 1.31 -6.32 -17.96
CA THR A 24 0.67 -6.54 -16.66
C THR A 24 1.72 -6.53 -15.54
N LEU A 25 1.32 -6.18 -14.33
CA LEU A 25 2.20 -6.18 -13.16
C LEU A 25 2.84 -7.55 -12.90
N ASN A 26 2.11 -8.64 -13.18
CA ASN A 26 2.65 -10.00 -13.10
C ASN A 26 3.81 -10.20 -14.08
N LYS A 27 3.71 -9.66 -15.30
CA LYS A 27 4.78 -9.74 -16.29
C LYS A 27 5.98 -8.86 -15.91
N VAL A 28 5.74 -7.69 -15.30
CA VAL A 28 6.82 -6.87 -14.75
C VAL A 28 7.61 -7.66 -13.71
N SER A 29 6.93 -8.38 -12.82
CA SER A 29 7.57 -9.24 -11.81
C SER A 29 8.34 -10.39 -12.45
N ALA A 30 7.72 -11.12 -13.39
CA ALA A 30 8.34 -12.26 -14.06
C ALA A 30 9.57 -11.87 -14.90
N TYR A 31 9.52 -10.73 -15.58
CA TYR A 31 10.58 -10.25 -16.48
C TYR A 31 11.49 -9.19 -15.85
N LYS A 32 11.43 -8.99 -14.53
CA LYS A 32 12.17 -7.98 -13.77
C LYS A 32 13.63 -7.87 -14.18
N LYS A 33 14.34 -9.00 -14.31
CA LYS A 33 15.79 -9.03 -14.64
C LYS A 33 16.07 -8.44 -16.03
N HIS A 34 15.25 -8.79 -17.01
CA HIS A 34 15.39 -8.30 -18.40
C HIS A 34 14.96 -6.84 -18.51
N LEU A 35 13.81 -6.48 -17.93
CA LEU A 35 13.34 -5.11 -17.90
C LEU A 35 14.36 -4.17 -17.26
N ARG A 36 14.97 -4.54 -16.14
CA ARG A 36 16.04 -3.73 -15.53
C ARG A 36 17.21 -3.47 -16.46
N LYS A 37 17.59 -4.45 -17.27
CA LYS A 37 18.68 -4.28 -18.24
C LYS A 37 18.30 -3.23 -19.29
N HIS A 38 17.12 -3.35 -19.87
CA HIS A 38 16.61 -2.38 -20.84
C HIS A 38 16.43 -0.98 -20.23
N MET A 39 15.87 -0.90 -19.02
CA MET A 39 15.61 0.36 -18.35
C MET A 39 16.86 1.12 -17.94
N LYS A 40 17.99 0.45 -17.73
CA LYS A 40 19.29 1.12 -17.49
C LYS A 40 19.71 2.03 -18.65
N LEU A 41 19.37 1.65 -19.86
CA LEU A 41 19.74 2.37 -21.08
C LEU A 41 18.68 3.38 -21.50
N LEU A 42 17.41 3.09 -21.26
CA LEU A 42 16.27 3.81 -21.85
C LEU A 42 15.45 4.65 -20.87
N HIS A 43 15.75 4.61 -19.56
CA HIS A 43 14.90 5.22 -18.50
C HIS A 43 14.61 6.72 -18.69
N GLN A 44 15.49 7.46 -19.33
CA GLN A 44 15.29 8.89 -19.60
C GLN A 44 14.29 9.15 -20.73
N ASN A 45 14.12 8.19 -21.63
CA ASN A 45 13.29 8.29 -22.83
C ASN A 45 11.96 7.53 -22.69
N ILE A 46 11.65 7.03 -21.49
CA ILE A 46 10.43 6.28 -21.24
C ILE A 46 9.52 7.07 -20.31
N GLN A 47 8.27 7.21 -20.73
CA GLN A 47 7.18 7.64 -19.87
C GLN A 47 6.53 6.38 -19.27
N LEU A 48 6.45 6.33 -17.95
CA LEU A 48 5.71 5.32 -17.23
C LEU A 48 4.29 5.82 -16.97
N ILE A 49 3.30 5.02 -17.36
CA ILE A 49 1.92 5.16 -16.89
C ILE A 49 1.62 3.88 -16.11
N LEU A 50 1.32 4.01 -14.86
CA LEU A 50 0.95 2.91 -13.97
C LEU A 50 -0.50 3.08 -13.55
N ASP A 51 -1.36 2.27 -14.15
CA ASP A 51 -2.76 2.20 -13.77
C ASP A 51 -2.94 1.26 -12.57
N GLU A 52 -3.94 1.50 -11.74
CA GLU A 52 -4.18 0.82 -10.46
C GLU A 52 -2.91 0.79 -9.59
N SER A 53 -2.35 1.97 -9.35
CA SER A 53 -1.08 2.11 -8.63
C SER A 53 -1.14 1.64 -7.17
N ASP A 54 -2.31 1.48 -6.59
CA ASP A 54 -2.54 0.87 -5.29
C ASP A 54 -2.12 -0.62 -5.23
N GLU A 55 -2.01 -1.30 -6.37
CA GLU A 55 -1.45 -2.66 -6.46
C GLU A 55 0.04 -2.76 -6.04
N ILE A 56 0.74 -1.63 -5.97
CA ILE A 56 2.12 -1.56 -5.47
C ILE A 56 2.23 -1.01 -4.04
N SER A 57 1.13 -0.82 -3.34
CA SER A 57 1.09 -0.24 -1.98
C SER A 57 1.85 -1.06 -0.93
N ASN A 58 1.96 -2.37 -1.11
CA ASN A 58 2.76 -3.22 -0.21
C ASN A 58 4.25 -3.23 -0.61
N PRO A 59 5.16 -2.57 0.16
CA PRO A 59 6.58 -2.47 -0.18
C PRO A 59 7.30 -3.82 -0.20
N GLY A 60 6.80 -4.82 0.53
CA GLY A 60 7.36 -6.18 0.57
C GLY A 60 6.94 -7.06 -0.60
N SER A 61 5.94 -6.67 -1.38
CA SER A 61 5.41 -7.50 -2.46
C SER A 61 6.39 -7.60 -3.64
N ALA A 62 6.39 -8.74 -4.32
CA ALA A 62 7.21 -8.96 -5.51
C ALA A 62 6.87 -7.96 -6.64
N ARG A 63 5.59 -7.56 -6.75
CA ARG A 63 5.13 -6.56 -7.72
C ARG A 63 5.73 -5.19 -7.45
N SER A 64 5.60 -4.68 -6.22
CA SER A 64 6.17 -3.37 -5.81
C SER A 64 7.66 -3.33 -6.02
N GLN A 65 8.38 -4.36 -5.56
CA GLN A 65 9.83 -4.44 -5.74
C GLN A 65 10.24 -4.53 -7.22
N ALA A 66 9.45 -5.18 -8.07
CA ALA A 66 9.73 -5.25 -9.49
C ALA A 66 9.54 -3.88 -10.15
N VAL A 67 8.40 -3.23 -9.91
CA VAL A 67 8.09 -1.91 -10.45
C VAL A 67 9.13 -0.89 -10.02
N LEU A 68 9.41 -0.77 -8.72
CA LEU A 68 10.41 0.15 -8.19
C LEU A 68 11.80 -0.10 -8.80
N SER A 69 12.22 -1.37 -8.86
CA SER A 69 13.55 -1.70 -9.39
C SER A 69 13.71 -1.42 -10.88
N CYS A 70 12.62 -1.50 -11.65
CA CYS A 70 12.64 -1.25 -13.09
C CYS A 70 12.42 0.23 -13.43
N PHE A 71 11.45 0.89 -12.79
CA PHE A 71 10.90 2.14 -13.32
C PHE A 71 11.12 3.38 -12.45
N ARG A 72 11.60 3.26 -11.20
CA ARG A 72 11.78 4.44 -10.33
C ARG A 72 12.69 5.52 -10.92
N ARG A 73 13.61 5.16 -11.83
CA ARG A 73 14.50 6.09 -12.51
C ARG A 73 13.92 6.74 -13.76
N CYS A 74 12.74 6.31 -14.22
CA CYS A 74 12.07 6.98 -15.33
C CYS A 74 11.84 8.45 -14.98
N ARG A 75 12.09 9.34 -15.93
CA ARG A 75 11.95 10.78 -15.72
C ARG A 75 10.49 11.21 -15.63
N MET A 76 9.66 10.66 -16.50
CA MET A 76 8.23 10.98 -16.57
C MET A 76 7.42 9.80 -16.05
N LYS A 77 6.57 10.06 -15.07
CA LYS A 77 5.74 9.04 -14.43
C LYS A 77 4.37 9.61 -14.15
N LEU A 78 3.35 8.82 -14.44
CA LEU A 78 1.96 9.09 -14.11
C LEU A 78 1.42 7.84 -13.42
N LEU A 79 0.86 8.01 -12.24
CA LEU A 79 0.18 6.96 -11.49
C LEU A 79 -1.30 7.29 -11.44
N THR A 80 -2.15 6.32 -11.74
CA THR A 80 -3.60 6.45 -11.66
C THR A 80 -4.15 5.39 -10.73
N THR A 81 -5.13 5.74 -9.92
CA THR A 81 -5.84 4.80 -9.04
C THR A 81 -7.16 5.39 -8.58
N GLY A 82 -8.16 4.55 -8.40
CA GLY A 82 -9.41 4.91 -7.74
C GLY A 82 -9.31 4.93 -6.22
N THR A 83 -8.23 4.34 -5.66
CA THR A 83 -8.03 4.21 -4.21
C THR A 83 -6.55 4.39 -3.88
N SER A 84 -6.18 5.56 -3.40
CA SER A 84 -4.77 5.88 -3.11
C SER A 84 -4.20 5.09 -1.94
N THR A 85 -5.02 4.83 -0.90
CA THR A 85 -4.69 4.00 0.26
C THR A 85 -5.91 3.18 0.66
N ARG A 86 -5.71 1.92 1.03
CA ARG A 86 -6.79 1.01 1.45
C ARG A 86 -6.90 0.90 2.98
N ASN A 87 -5.75 0.77 3.64
CA ASN A 87 -5.70 0.45 5.07
C ASN A 87 -4.99 1.51 5.91
N ASN A 88 -3.89 2.04 5.42
CA ASN A 88 -3.08 3.00 6.17
C ASN A 88 -2.19 3.84 5.26
N ILE A 89 -1.68 4.93 5.84
CA ILE A 89 -0.87 5.92 5.12
C ILE A 89 0.46 5.34 4.59
N SER A 90 0.98 4.26 5.16
CA SER A 90 2.23 3.66 4.70
C SER A 90 2.16 3.09 3.28
N GLU A 91 0.96 2.89 2.76
CA GLU A 91 0.71 2.43 1.40
C GLU A 91 1.10 3.48 0.34
N PHE A 92 1.23 4.74 0.72
CA PHE A 92 1.80 5.77 -0.13
C PHE A 92 3.30 5.63 -0.35
N ALA A 93 4.03 5.04 0.59
CA ALA A 93 5.49 5.02 0.55
C ALA A 93 6.07 4.45 -0.77
N PRO A 94 5.63 3.29 -1.29
CA PRO A 94 6.12 2.79 -2.57
C PRO A 94 5.74 3.67 -3.76
N GLN A 95 4.56 4.30 -3.72
CA GLN A 95 4.08 5.19 -4.78
C GLN A 95 4.94 6.46 -4.82
N LEU A 96 5.19 7.08 -3.67
CA LEU A 96 6.06 8.24 -3.55
C LEU A 96 7.52 7.91 -3.90
N GLU A 97 8.04 6.73 -3.49
CA GLU A 97 9.36 6.26 -3.90
C GLU A 97 9.46 6.08 -5.41
N LEU A 98 8.40 5.56 -6.05
CA LEU A 98 8.35 5.43 -7.50
C LEU A 98 8.39 6.80 -8.18
N LEU A 99 7.57 7.75 -7.73
CA LEU A 99 7.48 9.09 -8.31
C LEU A 99 8.78 9.85 -8.18
N TYR A 100 9.36 9.87 -7.01
CA TYR A 100 10.47 10.77 -6.67
C TYR A 100 11.84 10.10 -6.64
N ASN A 101 11.94 8.78 -6.81
CA ASN A 101 13.21 8.05 -6.78
C ASN A 101 14.07 8.38 -5.55
N ASN A 102 13.46 8.51 -4.38
CA ASN A 102 14.10 9.02 -3.15
C ASN A 102 14.70 10.43 -3.26
N SER A 103 14.33 11.21 -4.27
CA SER A 103 14.79 12.60 -4.39
C SER A 103 14.05 13.53 -3.43
N ILE A 104 12.85 13.17 -3.01
CA ILE A 104 12.22 13.81 -1.86
C ILE A 104 12.82 13.20 -0.59
N ASN A 105 13.46 14.07 0.13
CA ASN A 105 14.12 13.73 1.36
C ASN A 105 13.15 13.92 2.53
N MET A 106 12.17 13.01 2.64
CA MET A 106 11.10 13.12 3.65
C MET A 106 11.63 13.19 5.07
N ILE A 107 12.68 12.39 5.36
CA ILE A 107 13.25 12.37 6.69
C ILE A 107 14.01 13.66 7.04
N SER A 108 14.60 14.34 6.05
CA SER A 108 15.33 15.58 6.29
C SER A 108 14.42 16.77 6.58
N TRP A 109 13.14 16.66 6.37
CA TRP A 109 12.17 17.69 6.67
C TRP A 109 11.62 17.60 8.09
N ASN A 110 11.87 16.48 8.76
CA ASN A 110 11.40 16.25 10.12
C ASN A 110 12.53 16.51 11.13
N PRO A 111 12.32 17.36 12.14
CA PRO A 111 13.35 17.65 13.12
C PRO A 111 13.67 16.45 14.04
N TYR A 112 12.75 15.48 14.14
CA TYR A 112 12.88 14.29 14.96
C TYR A 112 12.68 13.01 14.16
N ILE A 113 13.34 11.92 14.57
CA ILE A 113 13.11 10.56 14.13
C ILE A 113 12.42 9.81 15.26
N TYR A 114 11.24 9.28 15.01
CA TYR A 114 10.49 8.51 15.98
C TYR A 114 10.87 7.05 15.92
N HIS A 115 11.13 6.46 17.07
CA HIS A 115 11.42 5.04 17.20
C HIS A 115 10.14 4.28 17.53
N HIS A 116 9.81 3.30 16.71
CA HIS A 116 8.67 2.43 16.95
C HIS A 116 9.14 1.21 17.73
N ASP A 117 9.18 1.31 19.05
CA ASP A 117 9.47 0.16 19.86
C ASP A 117 8.24 -0.76 19.96
N LYS A 118 8.47 -2.06 19.76
CA LYS A 118 7.40 -3.07 19.82
C LYS A 118 6.82 -3.28 21.21
N LYS A 119 7.37 -2.63 22.23
CA LYS A 119 7.06 -2.85 23.63
C LYS A 119 6.54 -1.61 24.35
N SER A 120 6.42 -0.45 23.69
CA SER A 120 5.87 0.74 24.35
C SER A 120 4.42 0.51 24.77
N GLU A 121 4.10 0.81 26.01
CA GLU A 121 2.73 0.84 26.52
C GLU A 121 2.01 2.06 25.92
N ALA A 122 0.68 1.99 25.83
CA ALA A 122 -0.15 2.94 25.08
C ALA A 122 -0.09 4.40 25.58
N ASP A 123 0.48 4.64 26.76
CA ASP A 123 0.50 5.94 27.43
C ASP A 123 1.91 6.58 27.49
N GLU A 124 2.93 5.94 26.90
CA GLU A 124 4.28 6.51 26.86
C GLU A 124 4.43 7.45 25.66
N GLU A 125 5.06 8.62 25.90
CA GLU A 125 5.46 9.49 24.79
C GLU A 125 6.41 8.74 23.86
N PRO A 126 6.25 8.90 22.52
CA PRO A 126 7.07 8.20 21.58
C PRO A 126 8.54 8.54 21.77
N ASP A 127 9.39 7.53 21.90
CA ASP A 127 10.82 7.72 21.95
C ASP A 127 11.30 8.34 20.64
N CYS A 128 11.94 9.50 20.72
CA CYS A 128 12.38 10.21 19.54
C CYS A 128 13.77 10.81 19.73
N ASP A 129 14.60 10.66 18.70
CA ASP A 129 15.91 11.28 18.62
C ASP A 129 15.88 12.50 17.71
N ARG A 130 16.77 13.45 17.98
CA ARG A 130 16.99 14.56 17.05
C ARG A 130 17.50 14.01 15.72
N ASN A 131 16.82 14.37 14.64
CA ASN A 131 17.18 13.89 13.32
C ASN A 131 18.52 14.49 12.83
N PRO A 132 19.58 13.70 12.69
CA PRO A 132 20.87 14.21 12.22
C PRO A 132 20.86 14.61 10.73
N TYR A 133 19.81 14.20 9.99
CA TYR A 133 19.65 14.52 8.57
C TYR A 133 18.74 15.75 8.36
N PHE A 134 18.25 16.38 9.42
CA PHE A 134 17.39 17.56 9.28
C PHE A 134 18.07 18.65 8.47
N ALA A 135 17.36 19.13 7.45
CA ALA A 135 17.85 20.11 6.48
C ALA A 135 19.07 19.66 5.63
N GLN A 136 19.43 18.39 5.66
CA GLN A 136 20.52 17.83 4.87
C GLN A 136 20.01 16.85 3.80
N PRO A 137 20.66 16.75 2.64
CA PRO A 137 20.29 15.76 1.64
C PRO A 137 20.58 14.34 2.12
N ILE A 138 19.60 13.43 1.98
CA ILE A 138 19.78 12.01 2.26
C ILE A 138 20.30 11.29 1.02
N PRO A 139 21.27 10.38 1.15
CA PRO A 139 21.75 9.58 0.03
C PRO A 139 20.62 8.80 -0.65
N ALA A 140 20.58 8.83 -1.97
CA ALA A 140 19.52 8.21 -2.77
C ALA A 140 19.42 6.68 -2.63
N TYR A 141 20.40 6.02 -2.03
CA TYR A 141 20.39 4.57 -1.77
C TYR A 141 19.52 4.19 -0.55
N LYS A 142 19.10 5.12 0.28
CA LYS A 142 18.19 4.83 1.38
C LYS A 142 16.85 4.37 0.82
N LYS A 143 16.27 3.32 1.42
CA LYS A 143 14.97 2.79 0.98
C LYS A 143 13.86 3.78 1.36
N GLY A 144 13.06 4.18 0.39
CA GLY A 144 11.98 5.16 0.60
C GLY A 144 10.98 4.73 1.66
N TYR A 145 10.64 3.44 1.71
CA TYR A 145 9.75 2.93 2.76
C TYR A 145 10.30 3.13 4.17
N SER A 146 11.60 2.87 4.39
CA SER A 146 12.22 3.06 5.70
C SER A 146 12.23 4.53 6.12
N LEU A 147 12.48 5.42 5.16
CA LEU A 147 12.42 6.87 5.40
C LEU A 147 11.02 7.34 5.73
N PHE A 148 10.04 6.85 4.96
CA PHE A 148 8.64 7.17 5.19
C PHE A 148 8.15 6.64 6.55
N ALA A 149 8.52 5.41 6.88
CA ALA A 149 8.16 4.80 8.16
C ALA A 149 8.73 5.60 9.35
N ALA A 150 10.00 5.98 9.28
CA ALA A 150 10.63 6.79 10.32
C ALA A 150 10.00 8.18 10.47
N SER A 151 9.40 8.72 9.41
CA SER A 151 8.86 10.09 9.41
C SER A 151 7.38 10.16 9.78
N HIS A 152 6.57 9.19 9.40
CA HIS A 152 5.11 9.36 9.39
C HIS A 152 4.30 8.22 9.98
N LEU A 153 4.88 7.02 10.21
CA LEU A 153 4.10 5.92 10.76
C LEU A 153 3.79 6.14 12.23
N PRO A 154 2.52 5.99 12.63
CA PRO A 154 2.14 6.03 14.02
C PRO A 154 2.74 4.85 14.78
N GLU A 155 2.88 4.99 16.07
CA GLU A 155 3.32 3.92 16.96
C GLU A 155 2.46 2.67 16.81
N LYS A 156 3.10 1.52 16.97
CA LYS A 156 2.41 0.26 17.04
C LYS A 156 2.09 -0.05 18.50
N VAL A 157 0.82 0.02 18.82
CA VAL A 157 0.32 -0.42 20.12
C VAL A 157 -0.09 -1.89 20.04
N THR A 158 0.42 -2.72 20.94
CA THR A 158 0.02 -4.12 21.04
C THR A 158 -1.20 -4.24 21.94
N VAL A 159 -2.37 -4.43 21.34
CA VAL A 159 -3.61 -4.71 22.08
C VAL A 159 -3.96 -6.19 21.92
N PHE A 160 -3.98 -6.95 23.01
CA PHE A 160 -4.29 -8.38 23.03
C PHE A 160 -3.45 -9.23 22.06
N GLY A 161 -2.16 -8.89 21.88
CA GLY A 161 -1.26 -9.61 20.97
C GLY A 161 -1.43 -9.29 19.49
N MET A 162 -2.31 -8.36 19.12
CA MET A 162 -2.41 -7.78 17.80
C MET A 162 -1.78 -6.39 17.80
N GLU A 163 -0.94 -6.11 16.81
CA GLU A 163 -0.41 -4.76 16.61
C GLU A 163 -1.55 -3.85 16.14
N LYS A 164 -2.00 -2.95 16.99
CA LYS A 164 -2.92 -1.87 16.62
C LYS A 164 -2.08 -0.63 16.40
N ARG A 165 -2.22 0.00 15.25
CA ARG A 165 -1.63 1.31 14.98
C ARG A 165 -2.53 2.37 15.58
N THR A 166 -1.96 3.39 16.19
CA THR A 166 -2.68 4.61 16.53
C THR A 166 -3.16 5.27 15.25
N GLN A 167 -4.18 6.11 15.32
CA GLN A 167 -4.67 6.83 14.13
C GLN A 167 -3.82 8.07 13.83
N ASP A 168 -2.93 8.44 14.74
CA ASP A 168 -2.10 9.64 14.61
C ASP A 168 -0.98 9.41 13.59
N ILE A 169 -0.80 10.38 12.73
CA ILE A 169 0.25 10.41 11.71
C ILE A 169 1.24 11.48 12.13
N TYR A 170 2.50 11.09 12.33
CA TYR A 170 3.55 12.05 12.65
C TYR A 170 3.85 12.94 11.44
N ASN A 171 4.11 14.22 11.72
CA ASN A 171 4.43 15.21 10.69
C ASN A 171 3.38 15.25 9.56
N ALA A 172 2.11 15.25 9.94
CA ALA A 172 0.98 15.21 9.02
C ALA A 172 0.92 16.45 8.10
N ASP A 173 1.32 17.60 8.59
CA ASP A 173 1.43 18.86 7.87
C ASP A 173 2.41 18.77 6.70
N ILE A 174 3.61 18.22 6.93
CA ILE A 174 4.63 18.00 5.90
C ILE A 174 4.15 16.99 4.85
N LEU A 175 3.53 15.89 5.31
CA LEU A 175 2.97 14.90 4.39
C LEU A 175 1.84 15.51 3.55
N SER A 176 0.97 16.30 4.15
CA SER A 176 -0.11 16.99 3.47
C SER A 176 0.41 17.95 2.39
N ASP A 177 1.48 18.70 2.68
CA ASP A 177 2.13 19.57 1.69
C ASP A 177 2.71 18.79 0.51
N ILE A 178 3.36 17.65 0.77
CA ILE A 178 3.88 16.78 -0.29
C ILE A 178 2.74 16.23 -1.14
N LEU A 179 1.69 15.73 -0.51
CA LEU A 179 0.54 15.15 -1.22
C LEU A 179 -0.21 16.22 -2.02
N GLY A 180 -0.40 17.40 -1.46
CA GLY A 180 -1.05 18.53 -2.13
C GLY A 180 -0.33 18.98 -3.40
N LYS A 181 1.00 18.82 -3.46
CA LYS A 181 1.82 19.12 -4.64
C LYS A 181 1.91 17.96 -5.65
N THR A 182 1.60 16.75 -5.21
CA THR A 182 1.87 15.52 -5.98
C THR A 182 0.60 14.86 -6.50
N VAL A 183 -0.48 14.90 -5.73
CA VAL A 183 -1.71 14.14 -5.99
C VAL A 183 -2.82 15.08 -6.44
N ILE A 184 -3.43 14.75 -7.56
CA ILE A 184 -4.65 15.41 -8.04
C ILE A 184 -5.81 14.45 -7.77
N THR A 185 -6.71 14.85 -6.89
CA THR A 185 -7.92 14.09 -6.57
C THR A 185 -9.12 14.74 -7.26
N ARG A 186 -9.99 13.89 -7.83
CA ARG A 186 -11.30 14.29 -8.34
C ARG A 186 -12.33 13.29 -7.86
N THR A 187 -13.45 13.78 -7.34
CA THR A 187 -14.58 12.93 -7.00
C THR A 187 -15.40 12.60 -8.24
N PHE A 188 -16.20 11.56 -8.16
CA PHE A 188 -17.06 11.18 -9.28
C PHE A 188 -18.10 12.29 -9.58
N GLU A 189 -18.61 12.94 -8.54
CA GLU A 189 -19.55 14.06 -8.65
C GLU A 189 -18.92 15.25 -9.40
N GLU A 190 -17.67 15.58 -9.11
CA GLU A 190 -16.91 16.65 -9.81
C GLU A 190 -16.73 16.37 -11.30
N VAL A 191 -16.58 15.09 -11.66
CA VAL A 191 -16.32 14.69 -13.06
C VAL A 191 -17.61 14.47 -13.84
N SER A 192 -18.61 13.86 -13.23
CA SER A 192 -19.85 13.47 -13.91
C SER A 192 -20.90 14.57 -13.99
N CYS A 193 -20.83 15.60 -13.14
CA CYS A 193 -21.83 16.65 -12.99
C CYS A 193 -23.25 16.10 -12.76
N LYS A 194 -23.40 14.88 -12.30
CA LYS A 194 -24.69 14.21 -12.05
C LYS A 194 -24.64 13.48 -10.73
N ASP A 195 -25.69 13.67 -9.94
CA ASP A 195 -25.98 12.85 -8.77
C ASP A 195 -26.44 11.46 -9.24
N ILE A 196 -25.50 10.52 -9.36
CA ILE A 196 -25.78 9.18 -9.91
C ILE A 196 -25.94 8.13 -8.79
N LYS A 197 -25.59 8.46 -7.56
CA LYS A 197 -25.68 7.51 -6.46
C LYS A 197 -27.08 7.45 -5.88
N GLN A 198 -27.91 6.55 -6.41
CA GLN A 198 -29.14 6.14 -5.75
C GLN A 198 -28.86 4.93 -4.87
N ILE A 199 -29.00 5.09 -3.57
CA ILE A 199 -28.85 3.98 -2.62
C ILE A 199 -30.23 3.38 -2.42
N HIS A 200 -30.46 2.20 -2.99
CA HIS A 200 -31.65 1.40 -2.73
C HIS A 200 -31.30 0.38 -1.64
N GLN A 201 -31.88 0.55 -0.47
CA GLN A 201 -31.75 -0.42 0.61
C GLN A 201 -32.85 -1.47 0.45
N VAL A 202 -32.47 -2.68 0.07
CA VAL A 202 -33.36 -3.83 -0.03
C VAL A 202 -33.15 -4.69 1.21
N LEU A 203 -34.17 -4.76 2.04
CA LEU A 203 -34.17 -5.67 3.19
C LEU A 203 -34.72 -7.03 2.73
N LEU A 204 -33.83 -8.01 2.72
CA LEU A 204 -34.15 -9.40 2.44
C LEU A 204 -34.42 -10.13 3.76
N GLN A 205 -35.53 -10.86 3.83
CA GLN A 205 -35.79 -11.79 4.92
C GLN A 205 -35.34 -13.18 4.51
N PHE A 206 -34.52 -13.80 5.34
CA PHE A 206 -34.16 -15.18 5.12
C PHE A 206 -35.38 -16.11 5.25
N PRO A 207 -35.53 -17.08 4.36
CA PRO A 207 -36.44 -18.20 4.60
C PRO A 207 -36.11 -18.87 5.96
N PRO A 208 -37.13 -19.47 6.63
CA PRO A 208 -36.90 -20.06 7.96
C PRO A 208 -35.74 -21.03 8.04
N GLU A 209 -35.57 -21.88 7.02
CA GLU A 209 -34.49 -22.86 6.93
C GLU A 209 -33.09 -22.20 6.83
N GLU A 210 -32.94 -21.17 6.01
CA GLU A 210 -31.70 -20.43 5.88
C GLU A 210 -31.41 -19.60 7.14
N LYS A 211 -32.43 -19.08 7.82
CA LYS A 211 -32.29 -18.37 9.08
C LYS A 211 -31.70 -19.25 10.18
N GLU A 212 -32.13 -20.51 10.26
CA GLU A 212 -31.57 -21.48 11.23
C GLU A 212 -30.09 -21.77 10.95
N VAL A 213 -29.73 -21.97 9.69
CA VAL A 213 -28.33 -22.19 9.29
C VAL A 213 -27.47 -20.98 9.65
N TYR A 214 -27.96 -19.78 9.36
CA TYR A 214 -27.27 -18.54 9.68
C TYR A 214 -27.11 -18.31 11.19
N GLN A 215 -28.16 -18.57 11.97
CA GLN A 215 -28.10 -18.48 13.43
C GLN A 215 -27.11 -19.48 14.03
N LYS A 216 -27.06 -20.69 13.49
CA LYS A 216 -26.07 -21.71 13.91
C LYS A 216 -24.64 -21.23 13.60
N ALA A 217 -24.40 -20.72 12.41
CA ALA A 217 -23.09 -20.18 12.03
C ALA A 217 -22.64 -19.02 12.94
N ILE A 218 -23.56 -18.11 13.28
CA ILE A 218 -23.30 -17.02 14.23
C ILE A 218 -22.97 -17.58 15.62
N HIS A 219 -23.71 -18.56 16.10
CA HIS A 219 -23.46 -19.18 17.40
C HIS A 219 -22.09 -19.85 17.45
N GLU A 220 -21.73 -20.61 16.43
CA GLU A 220 -20.40 -21.23 16.27
C GLU A 220 -19.27 -20.18 16.24
N PHE A 221 -19.49 -19.05 15.54
CA PHE A 221 -18.55 -17.95 15.53
C PHE A 221 -18.31 -17.38 16.93
N TYR A 222 -19.36 -17.13 17.71
CA TYR A 222 -19.21 -16.63 19.08
C TYR A 222 -18.51 -17.64 20.00
N GLN A 223 -18.76 -18.93 19.84
CA GLN A 223 -18.04 -19.96 20.58
C GLN A 223 -16.55 -19.99 20.21
N MET A 224 -16.21 -19.93 18.92
CA MET A 224 -14.83 -19.86 18.47
C MET A 224 -14.12 -18.59 18.97
N ARG A 225 -14.83 -17.46 18.97
CA ARG A 225 -14.32 -16.22 19.53
C ARG A 225 -14.04 -16.33 21.02
N TYR A 226 -14.94 -16.92 21.78
CA TYR A 226 -14.73 -17.19 23.21
C TYR A 226 -13.51 -18.08 23.45
N ASN A 227 -13.39 -19.18 22.70
CA ASN A 227 -12.25 -20.08 22.78
C ASN A 227 -10.92 -19.41 22.42
N TYR A 228 -10.95 -18.50 21.47
CA TYR A 228 -9.76 -17.69 21.14
C TYR A 228 -9.30 -16.82 22.31
N PHE A 229 -10.21 -16.16 23.00
CA PHE A 229 -9.87 -15.31 24.14
C PHE A 229 -9.45 -16.13 25.38
N SER A 230 -9.96 -17.34 25.52
CA SER A 230 -9.65 -18.24 26.67
C SER A 230 -8.37 -19.03 26.46
N SER A 231 -7.85 -19.12 25.24
CA SER A 231 -6.68 -19.96 24.92
C SER A 231 -5.38 -19.16 24.94
N THR A 232 -4.25 -19.86 25.21
CA THR A 232 -2.90 -19.29 25.23
C THR A 232 -1.95 -20.08 24.34
N GLY A 233 -0.84 -19.50 23.94
CA GLY A 233 0.21 -20.15 23.19
C GLY A 233 -0.22 -20.64 21.77
N ASN A 234 0.18 -21.87 21.41
CA ASN A 234 -0.11 -22.44 20.08
C ASN A 234 -1.61 -22.70 19.87
N SER A 235 -2.34 -23.06 20.92
CA SER A 235 -3.80 -23.25 20.87
C SER A 235 -4.53 -21.97 20.46
N ARG A 236 -4.00 -20.81 20.80
CA ARG A 236 -4.54 -19.51 20.39
C ARG A 236 -4.37 -19.23 18.90
N LYS A 237 -3.25 -19.66 18.31
CA LYS A 237 -3.03 -19.54 16.85
C LYS A 237 -4.01 -20.39 16.05
N ASP A 238 -4.25 -21.63 16.50
CA ASP A 238 -5.20 -22.52 15.85
C ASP A 238 -6.63 -22.00 15.97
N SER A 239 -6.99 -21.48 17.13
CA SER A 239 -8.30 -20.83 17.35
C SER A 239 -8.48 -19.59 16.48
N MET A 240 -7.43 -18.81 16.28
CA MET A 240 -7.46 -17.65 15.38
C MET A 240 -7.67 -18.05 13.92
N MET A 241 -6.97 -19.10 13.45
CA MET A 241 -7.13 -19.60 12.08
C MET A 241 -8.57 -20.06 11.81
N ARG A 242 -9.16 -20.80 12.75
CA ARG A 242 -10.57 -21.25 12.66
C ARG A 242 -11.54 -20.09 12.65
N LEU A 243 -11.30 -19.05 13.49
CA LEU A 243 -12.13 -17.84 13.53
C LEU A 243 -12.11 -17.11 12.18
N VAL A 244 -10.92 -16.95 11.57
CA VAL A 244 -10.78 -16.31 10.25
C VAL A 244 -11.48 -17.13 9.17
N GLN A 245 -11.38 -18.44 9.18
CA GLN A 245 -12.09 -19.32 8.25
C GLN A 245 -13.60 -19.17 8.36
N GLN A 246 -14.13 -19.05 9.57
CA GLN A 246 -15.57 -18.86 9.79
C GLN A 246 -16.07 -17.48 9.31
N ILE A 247 -15.28 -16.43 9.45
CA ILE A 247 -15.63 -15.09 8.91
C ILE A 247 -15.75 -15.11 7.39
N VAL A 248 -14.97 -15.94 6.70
CA VAL A 248 -15.03 -16.07 5.23
C VAL A 248 -16.27 -16.85 4.78
N LEU A 249 -16.85 -17.69 5.66
CA LEU A 249 -18.04 -18.48 5.38
C LEU A 249 -19.36 -17.77 5.73
N LEU A 250 -19.30 -16.68 6.50
CA LEU A 250 -20.42 -15.81 6.83
C LEU A 250 -20.59 -14.68 5.80
#